data_5d32e4ef023ea40de9e033b40669f35f
#
_entry.id   5d32e4ef023ea40de9e033b40669f35f
#
_cell.length_a   1.000
_cell.length_b   1.000
_cell.length_c   1.000
_cell.angle_alpha   90.00
_cell.angle_beta   90.00
_cell.angle_gamma   90.00
#
_symmetry.space_group_name_H-M   'P 1'
#
loop_
_entity.id
_entity.type
_entity.pdbx_description
1 polymer ?
#
loop_
_entity_poly.entity_id
_entity_poly.type
_entity_poly.pdbx_seq_one_letter_code
_entity_poly.pdbx_strand_id
1 'polypeptide(L)'
;MSRRVCLALDLVDDADLIADYERAHAPGAVWPEVTRGIRDKGFTDMEIWRVADRLVMIAQVADDWPRDLDAEGRAVDTRWEAAMDHFQRPLSCAGDGEKWVPMRRIYSLGEQAG
;
A
#
# COMPACT_ATOMS: atom_id res chain seq x y z
N MET A 1 9.02 18.45 4.54
CA MET A 1 8.83 18.16 3.11
C MET A 1 8.34 16.73 2.95
N SER A 2 7.76 16.40 1.83
CA SER A 2 7.33 15.04 1.54
C SER A 2 8.08 14.48 0.34
N ARG A 3 8.08 13.15 0.22
CA ARG A 3 8.65 12.48 -0.95
C ARG A 3 7.68 11.43 -1.46
N ARG A 4 7.85 11.06 -2.73
CA ARG A 4 7.04 10.02 -3.35
C ARG A 4 7.73 8.68 -3.18
N VAL A 5 6.94 7.65 -2.85
CA VAL A 5 7.37 6.26 -2.84
C VAL A 5 6.42 5.44 -3.68
N CYS A 6 6.94 4.38 -4.29
CA CYS A 6 6.14 3.43 -5.04
C CYS A 6 6.44 2.02 -4.53
N LEU A 7 5.38 1.22 -4.34
CA LEU A 7 5.49 -0.13 -3.82
C LEU A 7 4.61 -1.05 -4.65
N ALA A 8 4.99 -2.31 -4.74
CA ALA A 8 4.26 -3.31 -5.51
C ALA A 8 3.86 -4.50 -4.64
N LEU A 9 2.74 -5.11 -5.01
CA LEU A 9 2.21 -6.32 -4.37
C LEU A 9 1.32 -7.03 -5.37
N ASP A 10 1.26 -8.34 -5.31
CA ASP A 10 0.34 -9.08 -6.16
C ASP A 10 -0.94 -9.47 -5.42
N LEU A 11 -1.99 -9.73 -6.18
CA LEU A 11 -3.22 -10.34 -5.71
C LEU A 11 -3.24 -11.81 -6.11
N VAL A 12 -4.01 -12.61 -5.40
CA VAL A 12 -4.36 -13.95 -5.87
C VAL A 12 -5.08 -13.79 -7.21
N ASP A 13 -4.64 -14.53 -8.23
CA ASP A 13 -5.19 -14.43 -9.58
C ASP A 13 -6.54 -15.14 -9.68
N ASP A 14 -7.56 -14.51 -9.12
CA ASP A 14 -8.94 -14.99 -9.07
C ASP A 14 -9.86 -13.79 -9.26
N ALA A 15 -10.69 -13.84 -10.30
CA ALA A 15 -11.53 -12.70 -10.69
C ALA A 15 -12.49 -12.25 -9.57
N ASP A 16 -13.06 -13.19 -8.81
CA ASP A 16 -13.99 -12.85 -7.74
C ASP A 16 -13.26 -12.22 -6.56
N LEU A 17 -12.08 -12.73 -6.20
CA LEU A 17 -11.26 -12.15 -5.13
C LEU A 17 -10.76 -10.76 -5.52
N ILE A 18 -10.35 -10.56 -6.76
CA ILE A 18 -9.92 -9.24 -7.24
C ILE A 18 -11.09 -8.25 -7.15
N ALA A 19 -12.28 -8.63 -7.58
CA ALA A 19 -13.46 -7.78 -7.49
C ALA A 19 -13.80 -7.45 -6.03
N ASP A 20 -13.70 -8.41 -5.12
CA ASP A 20 -13.93 -8.21 -3.69
C ASP A 20 -12.89 -7.26 -3.09
N TYR A 21 -11.63 -7.41 -3.49
CA TYR A 21 -10.55 -6.51 -3.05
C TYR A 21 -10.84 -5.06 -3.45
N GLU A 22 -11.26 -4.85 -4.70
CA GLU A 22 -11.61 -3.51 -5.17
C GLU A 22 -12.79 -2.94 -4.40
N ARG A 23 -13.81 -3.75 -4.11
CA ARG A 23 -14.96 -3.30 -3.30
C ARG A 23 -14.54 -2.90 -1.89
N ALA A 24 -13.61 -3.63 -1.29
CA ALA A 24 -13.11 -3.32 0.05
C ALA A 24 -12.36 -1.98 0.11
N HIS A 25 -11.88 -1.49 -1.03
CA HIS A 25 -11.14 -0.23 -1.15
C HIS A 25 -11.96 0.90 -1.79
N ALA A 26 -13.23 0.66 -2.09
CA ALA A 26 -14.11 1.70 -2.65
C ALA A 26 -14.25 2.88 -1.67
N PRO A 27 -14.56 4.08 -2.18
CA PRO A 27 -14.78 5.22 -1.28
C PRO A 27 -15.82 4.90 -0.21
N GLY A 28 -15.44 5.11 1.07
CA GLY A 28 -16.29 4.83 2.22
C GLY A 28 -16.26 3.39 2.71
N ALA A 29 -15.60 2.46 2.01
CA ALA A 29 -15.56 1.05 2.40
C ALA A 29 -14.41 0.73 3.35
N VAL A 30 -13.30 1.45 3.27
CA VAL A 30 -12.15 1.24 4.17
C VAL A 30 -12.53 1.69 5.57
N TRP A 31 -12.16 0.91 6.58
CA TRP A 31 -12.45 1.24 7.97
C TRP A 31 -11.82 2.60 8.31
N PRO A 32 -12.58 3.54 8.91
CA PRO A 32 -12.04 4.88 9.23
C PRO A 32 -10.79 4.84 10.09
N GLU A 33 -10.68 3.92 11.03
CA GLU A 33 -9.53 3.75 11.89
C GLU A 33 -8.28 3.26 11.12
N VAL A 34 -8.47 2.52 10.02
CA VAL A 34 -7.37 2.13 9.12
C VAL A 34 -6.84 3.35 8.38
N THR A 35 -7.74 4.17 7.83
CA THR A 35 -7.36 5.41 7.15
C THR A 35 -6.59 6.34 8.10
N ARG A 36 -7.06 6.46 9.36
CA ARG A 36 -6.36 7.25 10.38
C ARG A 36 -4.96 6.72 10.63
N GLY A 37 -4.83 5.38 10.77
CA GLY A 37 -3.53 4.73 10.99
C GLY A 37 -2.56 4.94 9.85
N ILE A 38 -3.04 4.93 8.62
CA ILE A 38 -2.20 5.21 7.44
C ILE A 38 -1.61 6.62 7.56
N ARG A 39 -2.44 7.61 7.89
CA ARG A 39 -1.95 8.98 8.09
C ARG A 39 -1.00 9.09 9.27
N ASP A 40 -1.28 8.39 10.35
CA ASP A 40 -0.43 8.38 11.54
C ASP A 40 0.96 7.81 11.24
N LYS A 41 1.07 6.85 10.32
CA LYS A 41 2.36 6.33 9.85
C LYS A 41 3.17 7.35 9.07
N GLY A 42 2.55 8.40 8.58
CA GLY A 42 3.23 9.45 7.82
C GLY A 42 2.91 9.46 6.33
N PHE A 43 1.88 8.73 5.89
CA PHE A 43 1.38 8.89 4.53
C PHE A 43 0.54 10.18 4.46
N THR A 44 0.89 11.07 3.55
CA THR A 44 0.13 12.30 3.31
C THR A 44 -0.82 12.18 2.13
N ASP A 45 -0.55 11.24 1.23
CA ASP A 45 -1.43 10.87 0.13
C ASP A 45 -1.08 9.46 -0.33
N MET A 46 -2.04 8.76 -0.91
CA MET A 46 -1.83 7.40 -1.38
C MET A 46 -2.85 7.03 -2.44
N GLU A 47 -2.38 6.39 -3.49
CA GLU A 47 -3.22 5.76 -4.49
C GLU A 47 -2.73 4.33 -4.72
N ILE A 48 -3.66 3.44 -5.02
CA ILE A 48 -3.33 2.07 -5.43
C ILE A 48 -3.91 1.85 -6.82
N TRP A 49 -3.06 1.42 -7.74
CA TRP A 49 -3.41 1.13 -9.12
C TRP A 49 -3.26 -0.36 -9.37
N ARG A 50 -4.06 -0.90 -10.26
CA ARG A 50 -4.04 -2.33 -10.57
C ARG A 50 -3.92 -2.56 -12.07
N VAL A 51 -3.12 -3.56 -12.44
CA VAL A 51 -3.14 -4.18 -13.76
C VAL A 51 -3.13 -5.70 -13.56
N ALA A 52 -4.10 -6.40 -14.13
CA ALA A 52 -4.28 -7.85 -13.92
C ALA A 52 -4.28 -8.19 -12.42
N ASP A 53 -3.36 -9.02 -11.95
CA ASP A 53 -3.21 -9.39 -10.53
C ASP A 53 -2.11 -8.61 -9.82
N ARG A 54 -1.62 -7.51 -10.41
CA ARG A 54 -0.56 -6.68 -9.82
C ARG A 54 -1.09 -5.34 -9.34
N LEU A 55 -0.69 -4.98 -8.13
CA LEU A 55 -0.97 -3.68 -7.54
C LEU A 55 0.30 -2.84 -7.52
N VAL A 56 0.14 -1.54 -7.75
CA VAL A 56 1.18 -0.55 -7.54
C VAL A 56 0.61 0.53 -6.64
N MET A 57 1.27 0.79 -5.51
CA MET A 57 0.94 1.88 -4.61
C MET A 57 1.83 3.07 -4.95
N ILE A 58 1.24 4.23 -5.17
CA ILE A 58 1.95 5.50 -5.34
C ILE A 58 1.55 6.37 -4.17
N ALA A 59 2.52 6.80 -3.37
CA ALA A 59 2.23 7.52 -2.15
C ALA A 59 3.17 8.71 -1.95
N GLN A 60 2.66 9.72 -1.26
CA GLN A 60 3.46 10.80 -0.70
C GLN A 60 3.64 10.51 0.78
N VAL A 61 4.85 10.64 1.28
CA VAL A 61 5.16 10.35 2.68
C VAL A 61 5.93 11.51 3.31
N ALA A 62 5.71 11.71 4.60
CA ALA A 62 6.44 12.70 5.40
C ALA A 62 7.91 12.30 5.54
N ASP A 63 8.76 13.26 5.90
CA ASP A 63 10.20 13.02 6.04
C ASP A 63 10.54 11.95 7.07
N ASP A 64 9.73 11.82 8.12
CA ASP A 64 9.90 10.83 9.17
C ASP A 64 9.11 9.54 8.96
N TRP A 65 8.56 9.33 7.77
CA TRP A 65 7.89 8.09 7.42
C TRP A 65 8.91 6.94 7.34
N PRO A 66 8.59 5.72 7.79
CA PRO A 66 7.36 5.36 8.50
C PRO A 66 7.46 5.65 10.00
N ARG A 67 6.38 6.15 10.57
CA ARG A 67 6.25 6.34 12.02
C ARG A 67 5.64 5.11 12.66
N ASP A 68 5.99 4.86 13.91
CA ASP A 68 5.36 3.79 14.68
C ASP A 68 3.94 4.18 15.06
N LEU A 69 3.03 3.22 15.00
CA LEU A 69 1.67 3.36 15.52
C LEU A 69 1.66 3.09 17.03
N ASP A 70 0.70 3.69 17.74
CA ASP A 70 0.44 3.33 19.13
C ASP A 70 -0.18 1.91 19.21
N ALA A 71 -0.41 1.41 20.43
CA ALA A 71 -0.92 0.05 20.62
C ALA A 71 -2.28 -0.17 19.96
N GLU A 72 -3.17 0.83 20.05
CA GLU A 72 -4.50 0.74 19.43
C GLU A 72 -4.39 0.73 17.91
N GLY A 73 -3.57 1.61 17.33
CA GLY A 73 -3.33 1.67 15.90
C GLY A 73 -2.71 0.38 15.36
N ARG A 74 -1.76 -0.20 16.11
CA ARG A 74 -1.17 -1.49 15.72
C ARG A 74 -2.20 -2.62 15.73
N ALA A 75 -3.10 -2.63 16.69
CA ALA A 75 -4.16 -3.66 16.75
C ALA A 75 -5.11 -3.56 15.55
N VAL A 76 -5.49 -2.35 15.16
CA VAL A 76 -6.33 -2.11 13.97
C VAL A 76 -5.58 -2.55 12.71
N ASP A 77 -4.32 -2.13 12.57
CA ASP A 77 -3.48 -2.46 11.42
C ASP A 77 -3.34 -3.99 11.27
N THR A 78 -3.10 -4.69 12.37
CA THR A 78 -2.99 -6.15 12.36
C THR A 78 -4.28 -6.81 11.85
N ARG A 79 -5.44 -6.33 12.30
CA ARG A 79 -6.73 -6.88 11.85
C ARG A 79 -6.96 -6.61 10.36
N TRP A 80 -6.65 -5.40 9.90
CA TRP A 80 -6.79 -5.04 8.49
C TRP A 80 -5.86 -5.88 7.61
N GLU A 81 -4.60 -6.01 8.01
CA GLU A 81 -3.60 -6.79 7.28
C GLU A 81 -4.02 -8.26 7.20
N ALA A 82 -4.54 -8.84 8.27
CA ALA A 82 -5.04 -10.20 8.28
C ALA A 82 -6.23 -10.37 7.31
N ALA A 83 -7.13 -9.38 7.27
CA ALA A 83 -8.26 -9.41 6.32
C ALA A 83 -7.77 -9.31 4.87
N MET A 84 -6.75 -8.51 4.61
CA MET A 84 -6.20 -8.32 3.27
C MET A 84 -5.37 -9.51 2.79
N ASP A 85 -4.74 -10.27 3.69
CA ASP A 85 -3.95 -11.45 3.34
C ASP A 85 -4.73 -12.45 2.50
N HIS A 86 -6.04 -12.54 2.72
CA HIS A 86 -6.92 -13.41 1.95
C HIS A 86 -6.87 -13.11 0.44
N PHE A 87 -6.62 -11.88 0.06
CA PHE A 87 -6.63 -11.41 -1.32
C PHE A 87 -5.22 -11.32 -1.93
N GLN A 88 -4.20 -11.29 -1.10
CA GLN A 88 -2.85 -10.88 -1.50
C GLN A 88 -1.91 -12.06 -1.64
N ARG A 89 -0.96 -11.90 -2.56
CA ARG A 89 0.10 -12.86 -2.81
C ARG A 89 1.44 -12.12 -2.88
N PRO A 90 2.43 -12.50 -2.06
CA PRO A 90 3.74 -11.83 -2.12
C PRO A 90 4.36 -11.92 -3.52
N LEU A 91 5.12 -10.89 -3.92
CA LEU A 91 5.94 -10.94 -5.11
C LEU A 91 7.01 -12.03 -4.94
N SER A 92 7.47 -12.62 -6.05
CA SER A 92 8.54 -13.62 -6.02
C SER A 92 9.83 -13.07 -5.46
N CYS A 93 10.06 -11.75 -5.55
CA CYS A 93 11.25 -11.07 -5.03
C CYS A 93 11.10 -10.58 -3.60
N ALA A 94 9.92 -10.77 -2.97
CA ALA A 94 9.69 -10.31 -1.60
C ALA A 94 10.53 -11.10 -0.61
N GLY A 95 11.06 -10.42 0.41
CA GLY A 95 11.71 -11.07 1.54
C GLY A 95 10.69 -11.73 2.47
N ASP A 96 11.17 -12.47 3.46
CA ASP A 96 10.31 -13.13 4.44
C ASP A 96 9.48 -12.10 5.20
N GLY A 97 8.16 -12.28 5.18
CA GLY A 97 7.23 -11.37 5.84
C GLY A 97 7.03 -10.03 5.14
N GLU A 98 7.71 -9.78 4.04
CA GLU A 98 7.56 -8.55 3.26
C GLU A 98 6.31 -8.64 2.38
N LYS A 99 5.42 -7.67 2.51
CA LYS A 99 4.18 -7.60 1.74
C LYS A 99 4.34 -6.63 0.57
N TRP A 100 4.30 -5.34 0.84
CA TRP A 100 4.54 -4.31 -0.18
C TRP A 100 6.04 -4.15 -0.40
N VAL A 101 6.48 -4.32 -1.64
CA VAL A 101 7.91 -4.27 -1.99
C VAL A 101 8.23 -2.90 -2.55
N PRO A 102 9.18 -2.15 -1.95
CA PRO A 102 9.59 -0.86 -2.48
C PRO A 102 10.13 -0.98 -3.91
N MET A 103 9.70 -0.06 -4.76
CA MET A 103 10.17 0.05 -6.14
C MET A 103 11.26 1.09 -6.21
N ARG A 104 12.26 0.83 -7.06
CA ARG A 104 13.34 1.77 -7.32
C ARG A 104 12.97 2.67 -8.50
N ARG A 105 13.03 3.98 -8.31
CA ARG A 105 12.82 4.93 -9.42
C ARG A 105 14.06 4.86 -10.33
N ILE A 106 13.84 4.55 -11.60
CA ILE A 106 14.92 4.43 -12.58
C ILE A 106 14.97 5.58 -13.58
N TYR A 107 13.92 6.42 -13.63
CA TYR A 107 13.83 7.53 -14.56
C TYR A 107 12.96 8.63 -13.96
N SER A 108 13.36 9.86 -14.17
CA SER A 108 12.55 11.05 -13.86
C SER A 108 12.74 12.06 -14.98
N LEU A 109 11.63 12.43 -15.63
CA LEU A 109 11.67 13.44 -16.72
C LEU A 109 12.20 14.78 -16.22
N GLY A 110 11.82 15.16 -14.99
CA GLY A 110 12.25 16.43 -14.39
C GLY A 110 13.75 16.54 -14.14
N GLU A 111 14.46 15.41 -14.15
CA GLU A 111 15.93 15.37 -13.98
C GLU A 111 16.67 15.29 -15.31
N GLN A 112 15.97 15.32 -16.42
CA GLN A 112 16.58 15.25 -17.75
C GLN A 112 16.88 16.63 -18.29
N ALA A 113 17.99 16.76 -19.03
CA ALA A 113 18.33 17.98 -19.76
C ALA A 113 17.60 18.00 -21.09
N GLY A 114 17.24 19.17 -21.57
CA GLY A 114 16.64 19.35 -22.90
C GLY A 114 15.22 19.92 -22.95
#